data_27c0c9bbee8f1416e1acd2934d5a9bc8
#
_entry.id   27c0c9bbee8f1416e1acd2934d5a9bc8
#
_cell.length_a   1.000
_cell.length_b   1.000
_cell.length_c   1.000
_cell.angle_alpha   90.00
_cell.angle_beta   90.00
_cell.angle_gamma   90.00
#
_symmetry.space_group_name_H-M   'P 1'
#
loop_
_entity.id
_entity.type
_entity.pdbx_description
1 polymer ?
#
loop_
_entity_poly.entity_id
_entity_poly.type
_entity_poly.pdbx_seq_one_letter_code
_entity_poly.pdbx_strand_id
1 'polypeptide(L)'
;MNSDQIKMSGCFVTYNNASIIDECISSILKWTENLDFTLYISDNGSTDQTVELIRKKYPQVVVVENKKNLGFGGGHNRVIRRLDSKYHFVINPDIFVTQDIFSPMVTYVETHKNVAMITPKIMNDNGTEQLLPKRNPTIRYTIVSKFKPFKHYRKEYTRELEKLDQPTEIDFCTGCFFAIRTSVFKRLKGFDDRYFMYMEDADLARMVRQKYKIIFFPEVFVYHKWHRENVKNIKGILRWFRSMIQYFMKWGWAF
;
A
#
# COMPACT_ATOMS: atom_id res chain seq x y z
N MET A 1 13.38 21.74 18.55
CA MET A 1 13.08 20.71 17.54
C MET A 1 14.35 19.89 17.40
N ASN A 2 14.33 18.60 17.76
CA ASN A 2 15.50 17.74 17.65
C ASN A 2 15.82 17.54 16.16
N SER A 3 16.98 18.05 15.72
CA SER A 3 17.46 17.99 14.31
C SER A 3 17.76 16.57 13.80
N ASP A 4 17.59 15.55 14.63
CA ASP A 4 17.97 14.16 14.32
C ASP A 4 16.77 13.23 14.05
N GLN A 5 15.53 13.72 14.16
CA GLN A 5 14.36 12.88 13.85
C GLN A 5 14.22 12.66 12.34
N ILE A 6 14.03 11.39 11.97
CA ILE A 6 13.81 11.00 10.57
C ILE A 6 12.44 11.49 10.12
N LYS A 7 12.42 12.38 9.14
CA LYS A 7 11.17 12.91 8.57
C LYS A 7 10.43 11.85 7.77
N MET A 8 9.20 11.59 8.17
CA MET A 8 8.30 10.60 7.57
C MET A 8 7.02 11.24 7.05
N SER A 9 6.34 10.58 6.16
CA SER A 9 4.99 10.96 5.71
C SER A 9 4.15 9.73 5.42
N GLY A 10 2.83 9.86 5.52
CA GLY A 10 1.87 8.85 5.08
C GLY A 10 0.83 9.45 4.15
N CYS A 11 0.22 8.63 3.31
CA CYS A 11 -0.90 9.05 2.47
C CYS A 11 -1.98 7.98 2.43
N PHE A 12 -3.23 8.41 2.64
CA PHE A 12 -4.45 7.69 2.29
C PHE A 12 -5.03 8.22 1.00
N VAL A 13 -5.62 7.34 0.19
CA VAL A 13 -6.53 7.73 -0.89
C VAL A 13 -7.95 7.41 -0.47
N THR A 14 -8.82 8.41 -0.42
CA THR A 14 -10.21 8.26 0.00
C THR A 14 -11.19 8.48 -1.14
N TYR A 15 -12.30 7.77 -1.09
CA TYR A 15 -13.47 8.00 -1.94
C TYR A 15 -14.72 7.47 -1.26
N ASN A 16 -15.54 8.36 -0.67
CA ASN A 16 -16.73 8.03 0.10
C ASN A 16 -16.44 7.07 1.28
N ASN A 17 -15.53 7.46 2.17
CA ASN A 17 -15.08 6.66 3.31
C ASN A 17 -15.48 7.25 4.67
N ALA A 18 -16.51 8.13 4.76
CA ALA A 18 -16.90 8.80 5.99
C ALA A 18 -17.12 7.84 7.18
N SER A 19 -17.60 6.62 6.91
CA SER A 19 -17.91 5.63 7.96
C SER A 19 -16.70 4.94 8.59
N ILE A 20 -15.55 4.95 7.93
CA ILE A 20 -14.36 4.17 8.36
C ILE A 20 -13.12 5.02 8.58
N ILE A 21 -13.03 6.19 7.94
CA ILE A 21 -11.81 7.00 7.88
C ILE A 21 -11.37 7.52 9.25
N ASP A 22 -12.31 7.74 10.16
CA ASP A 22 -12.04 8.27 11.50
C ASP A 22 -11.14 7.36 12.33
N GLU A 23 -11.46 6.07 12.39
CA GLU A 23 -10.66 5.07 13.10
C GLU A 23 -9.26 4.93 12.52
N CYS A 24 -9.16 4.97 11.19
CA CYS A 24 -7.89 4.89 10.48
C CYS A 24 -6.99 6.08 10.83
N ILE A 25 -7.48 7.32 10.67
CA ILE A 25 -6.71 8.53 10.94
C ILE A 25 -6.28 8.56 12.41
N SER A 26 -7.23 8.34 13.35
CA SER A 26 -6.95 8.42 14.78
C SER A 26 -5.88 7.41 15.21
N SER A 27 -5.91 6.19 14.66
CA SER A 27 -4.92 5.16 14.97
C SER A 27 -3.52 5.54 14.49
N ILE A 28 -3.39 6.09 13.28
CA ILE A 28 -2.11 6.54 12.73
C ILE A 28 -1.55 7.72 13.54
N LEU A 29 -2.37 8.76 13.78
CA LEU A 29 -1.93 9.95 14.52
C LEU A 29 -1.49 9.62 15.94
N LYS A 30 -2.18 8.69 16.62
CA LYS A 30 -1.78 8.21 17.95
C LYS A 30 -0.35 7.68 17.99
N TRP A 31 0.04 6.87 17.00
CA TRP A 31 1.34 6.22 16.99
C TRP A 31 2.43 7.03 16.25
N THR A 32 2.06 8.19 15.71
CA THR A 32 2.99 9.13 15.08
C THR A 32 3.12 10.45 15.83
N GLU A 33 2.45 10.61 16.98
CA GLU A 33 2.43 11.85 17.77
C GLU A 33 3.83 12.38 18.13
N ASN A 34 4.75 11.48 18.47
CA ASN A 34 6.13 11.81 18.85
C ASN A 34 7.13 11.66 17.70
N LEU A 35 6.66 11.51 16.47
CA LEU A 35 7.48 11.35 15.26
C LEU A 35 7.37 12.60 14.37
N ASP A 36 8.42 12.91 13.62
CA ASP A 36 8.31 13.91 12.52
C ASP A 36 7.54 13.29 11.36
N PHE A 37 6.20 13.29 11.47
CA PHE A 37 5.30 12.62 10.56
C PHE A 37 4.23 13.55 9.99
N THR A 38 4.16 13.67 8.68
CA THR A 38 3.11 14.41 7.97
C THR A 38 2.11 13.43 7.34
N LEU A 39 0.85 13.51 7.75
CA LEU A 39 -0.23 12.71 7.15
C LEU A 39 -0.94 13.49 6.04
N TYR A 40 -0.95 12.91 4.84
CA TYR A 40 -1.68 13.39 3.68
C TYR A 40 -2.94 12.55 3.45
N ILE A 41 -4.02 13.19 3.02
CA ILE A 41 -5.21 12.51 2.51
C ILE A 41 -5.49 13.04 1.11
N SER A 42 -5.43 12.14 0.12
CA SER A 42 -5.80 12.44 -1.25
C SER A 42 -7.25 12.02 -1.49
N ASP A 43 -8.16 12.97 -1.45
CA ASP A 43 -9.58 12.70 -1.69
C ASP A 43 -9.88 12.64 -3.18
N ASN A 44 -10.43 11.53 -3.63
CA ASN A 44 -10.75 11.25 -5.03
C ASN A 44 -12.14 11.78 -5.46
N GLY A 45 -12.56 12.91 -4.90
CA GLY A 45 -13.85 13.56 -5.21
C GLY A 45 -14.99 12.87 -4.48
N SER A 46 -14.87 12.70 -3.16
CA SER A 46 -15.94 12.20 -2.30
C SER A 46 -17.17 13.12 -2.36
N THR A 47 -18.35 12.51 -2.34
CA THR A 47 -19.65 13.19 -2.34
C THR A 47 -20.39 13.03 -1.01
N ASP A 48 -19.83 12.26 -0.09
CA ASP A 48 -20.30 12.10 1.29
C ASP A 48 -19.57 13.08 2.23
N GLN A 49 -19.75 12.92 3.52
CA GLN A 49 -19.15 13.78 4.56
C GLN A 49 -17.66 13.50 4.83
N THR A 50 -16.95 12.71 4.01
CA THR A 50 -15.55 12.30 4.25
C THR A 50 -14.64 13.53 4.47
N VAL A 51 -14.62 14.47 3.54
CA VAL A 51 -13.71 15.65 3.60
C VAL A 51 -14.07 16.57 4.76
N GLU A 52 -15.38 16.82 4.96
CA GLU A 52 -15.85 17.66 6.06
C GLU A 52 -15.45 17.11 7.43
N LEU A 53 -15.66 15.80 7.64
CA LEU A 53 -15.27 15.09 8.87
C LEU A 53 -13.76 15.24 9.12
N ILE A 54 -12.93 15.00 8.10
CA ILE A 54 -11.47 15.07 8.22
C ILE A 54 -11.03 16.48 8.62
N ARG A 55 -11.50 17.52 7.92
CA ARG A 55 -11.13 18.91 8.20
C ARG A 55 -11.54 19.37 9.58
N LYS A 56 -12.75 18.97 10.01
CA LYS A 56 -13.29 19.34 11.32
C LYS A 56 -12.52 18.66 12.47
N LYS A 57 -12.22 17.37 12.34
CA LYS A 57 -11.67 16.55 13.44
C LYS A 57 -10.15 16.52 13.45
N TYR A 58 -9.49 16.66 12.29
CA TYR A 58 -8.06 16.50 12.12
C TYR A 58 -7.42 17.67 11.34
N PRO A 59 -7.42 18.89 11.91
CA PRO A 59 -6.91 20.10 11.23
C PRO A 59 -5.40 20.02 10.89
N GLN A 60 -4.64 19.13 11.57
CA GLN A 60 -3.23 18.90 11.31
C GLN A 60 -2.95 18.03 10.07
N VAL A 61 -3.97 17.38 9.51
CA VAL A 61 -3.84 16.51 8.34
C VAL A 61 -3.90 17.34 7.05
N VAL A 62 -3.03 17.03 6.09
CA VAL A 62 -2.99 17.75 4.80
C VAL A 62 -3.95 17.10 3.82
N VAL A 63 -5.10 17.73 3.56
CA VAL A 63 -6.09 17.23 2.59
C VAL A 63 -5.79 17.77 1.18
N VAL A 64 -5.73 16.88 0.19
CA VAL A 64 -5.59 17.19 -1.23
C VAL A 64 -6.82 16.68 -1.97
N GLU A 65 -7.70 17.59 -2.37
CA GLU A 65 -8.92 17.26 -3.10
C GLU A 65 -8.67 17.13 -4.59
N ASN A 66 -9.11 16.02 -5.17
CA ASN A 66 -9.10 15.77 -6.61
C ASN A 66 -10.49 16.06 -7.19
N LYS A 67 -10.55 16.63 -8.39
CA LYS A 67 -11.82 16.94 -9.05
C LYS A 67 -12.62 15.69 -9.48
N LYS A 68 -11.98 14.52 -9.48
CA LYS A 68 -12.56 13.23 -9.91
C LYS A 68 -11.80 12.07 -9.30
N ASN A 69 -12.40 10.88 -9.33
CA ASN A 69 -11.74 9.66 -8.91
C ASN A 69 -10.62 9.27 -9.90
N LEU A 70 -9.39 9.32 -9.42
CA LEU A 70 -8.16 9.01 -10.17
C LEU A 70 -7.71 7.55 -10.01
N GLY A 71 -8.45 6.76 -9.26
CA GLY A 71 -8.02 5.42 -8.83
C GLY A 71 -7.00 5.47 -7.69
N PHE A 72 -6.48 4.30 -7.32
CA PHE A 72 -5.57 4.16 -6.19
C PHE A 72 -4.22 4.87 -6.45
N GLY A 73 -3.49 4.42 -7.48
CA GLY A 73 -2.17 4.96 -7.80
C GLY A 73 -2.20 6.44 -8.16
N GLY A 74 -3.18 6.86 -8.97
CA GLY A 74 -3.36 8.25 -9.37
C GLY A 74 -3.64 9.17 -8.18
N GLY A 75 -4.43 8.71 -7.19
CA GLY A 75 -4.66 9.42 -5.94
C GLY A 75 -3.36 9.64 -5.16
N HIS A 76 -2.57 8.60 -4.93
CA HIS A 76 -1.26 8.70 -4.26
C HIS A 76 -0.29 9.63 -5.02
N ASN A 77 -0.28 9.59 -6.34
CA ASN A 77 0.59 10.44 -7.15
C ASN A 77 0.32 11.95 -6.97
N ARG A 78 -0.88 12.35 -6.50
CA ARG A 78 -1.21 13.76 -6.25
C ARG A 78 -0.38 14.39 -5.14
N VAL A 79 0.12 13.60 -4.20
CA VAL A 79 0.93 14.10 -3.09
C VAL A 79 2.44 14.03 -3.33
N ILE A 80 2.91 13.27 -4.31
CA ILE A 80 4.35 13.00 -4.52
C ILE A 80 5.20 14.27 -4.59
N ARG A 81 4.74 15.30 -5.28
CA ARG A 81 5.49 16.56 -5.42
C ARG A 81 5.60 17.36 -4.11
N ARG A 82 4.71 17.08 -3.15
CA ARG A 82 4.66 17.73 -1.83
C ARG A 82 5.50 17.02 -0.78
N LEU A 83 5.93 15.78 -1.06
CA LEU A 83 6.69 14.98 -0.11
C LEU A 83 8.08 15.59 0.07
N ASP A 84 8.44 15.90 1.30
CA ASP A 84 9.78 16.30 1.71
C ASP A 84 10.36 15.35 2.76
N SER A 85 9.65 14.28 3.05
CA SER A 85 10.04 13.20 3.95
C SER A 85 11.14 12.32 3.37
N LYS A 86 11.87 11.62 4.24
CA LYS A 86 12.85 10.60 3.85
C LYS A 86 12.17 9.27 3.49
N TYR A 87 11.08 8.95 4.21
CA TYR A 87 10.25 7.75 4.01
C TYR A 87 8.79 8.14 3.85
N HIS A 88 8.13 7.49 2.91
CA HIS A 88 6.71 7.68 2.63
C HIS A 88 5.96 6.38 2.83
N PHE A 89 4.86 6.43 3.58
CA PHE A 89 3.95 5.31 3.81
C PHE A 89 2.73 5.42 2.90
N VAL A 90 2.53 4.42 2.07
CA VAL A 90 1.29 4.20 1.32
C VAL A 90 0.37 3.39 2.22
N ILE A 91 -0.85 3.89 2.46
CA ILE A 91 -1.76 3.36 3.46
C ILE A 91 -3.17 3.31 2.86
N ASN A 92 -3.91 2.23 3.08
CA ASN A 92 -5.33 2.15 2.75
C ASN A 92 -6.19 2.82 3.85
N PRO A 93 -7.37 3.36 3.50
CA PRO A 93 -8.25 4.03 4.46
C PRO A 93 -8.96 3.08 5.44
N ASP A 94 -8.78 1.77 5.30
CA ASP A 94 -9.30 0.71 6.16
C ASP A 94 -8.19 -0.03 6.95
N ILE A 95 -7.00 0.60 7.04
CA ILE A 95 -5.90 0.17 7.91
C ILE A 95 -6.06 0.81 9.28
N PHE A 96 -5.79 0.06 10.36
CA PHE A 96 -5.58 0.62 11.67
C PHE A 96 -4.39 -0.01 12.39
N VAL A 97 -3.78 0.79 13.28
CA VAL A 97 -2.50 0.50 13.93
C VAL A 97 -2.70 0.45 15.44
N THR A 98 -2.14 -0.56 16.09
CA THR A 98 -2.26 -0.77 17.55
C THR A 98 -0.93 -0.67 18.29
N GLN A 99 0.16 -0.42 17.57
CA GLN A 99 1.54 -0.31 18.10
C GLN A 99 2.38 0.61 17.20
N ASP A 100 3.54 1.06 17.69
CA ASP A 100 4.50 1.74 16.80
C ASP A 100 5.08 0.75 15.80
N ILE A 101 4.70 0.92 14.55
CA ILE A 101 5.21 0.17 13.40
C ILE A 101 6.17 1.02 12.56
N PHE A 102 6.09 2.34 12.71
CA PHE A 102 6.80 3.29 11.88
C PHE A 102 8.30 3.30 12.19
N SER A 103 8.65 3.45 13.47
CA SER A 103 10.04 3.51 13.92
C SER A 103 10.82 2.24 13.61
N PRO A 104 10.36 1.02 13.94
CA PRO A 104 11.13 -0.19 13.63
C PRO A 104 11.28 -0.43 12.13
N MET A 105 10.24 -0.20 11.31
CA MET A 105 10.33 -0.34 9.85
C MET A 105 11.35 0.62 9.24
N VAL A 106 11.34 1.89 9.66
CA VAL A 106 12.28 2.90 9.17
C VAL A 106 13.70 2.59 9.64
N THR A 107 13.89 2.20 10.88
CA THR A 107 15.20 1.79 11.42
C THR A 107 15.80 0.63 10.61
N TYR A 108 14.98 -0.38 10.28
CA TYR A 108 15.43 -1.47 9.44
C TYR A 108 15.91 -0.98 8.06
N VAL A 109 15.14 -0.12 7.40
CA VAL A 109 15.51 0.41 6.08
C VAL A 109 16.75 1.33 6.17
N GLU A 110 16.94 2.08 7.28
CA GLU A 110 18.13 2.91 7.49
C GLU A 110 19.42 2.08 7.56
N THR A 111 19.36 0.96 8.24
CA THR A 111 20.52 0.06 8.39
C THR A 111 20.78 -0.80 7.15
N HIS A 112 19.78 -0.96 6.25
CA HIS A 112 19.88 -1.77 5.03
C HIS A 112 19.75 -0.89 3.77
N LYS A 113 20.87 -0.31 3.32
CA LYS A 113 20.88 0.70 2.23
C LYS A 113 20.38 0.19 0.87
N ASN A 114 20.43 -1.12 0.63
CA ASN A 114 19.89 -1.79 -0.55
C ASN A 114 18.37 -2.03 -0.50
N VAL A 115 17.72 -1.78 0.65
CA VAL A 115 16.27 -1.88 0.81
C VAL A 115 15.62 -0.53 0.51
N ALA A 116 14.63 -0.52 -0.36
CA ALA A 116 13.87 0.70 -0.67
C ALA A 116 12.39 0.62 -0.29
N MET A 117 11.85 -0.57 -0.11
CA MET A 117 10.43 -0.78 0.21
C MET A 117 10.29 -1.85 1.29
N ILE A 118 9.37 -1.66 2.23
CA ILE A 118 9.16 -2.55 3.37
C ILE A 118 7.67 -2.59 3.71
N THR A 119 7.15 -3.78 4.00
CA THR A 119 5.76 -3.99 4.41
C THR A 119 5.70 -4.83 5.68
N PRO A 120 4.83 -4.50 6.65
CA PRO A 120 4.65 -5.28 7.86
C PRO A 120 3.77 -6.51 7.58
N LYS A 121 3.54 -7.31 8.61
CA LYS A 121 2.49 -8.32 8.61
C LYS A 121 1.12 -7.64 8.57
N ILE A 122 0.23 -8.14 7.72
CA ILE A 122 -1.15 -7.64 7.60
C ILE A 122 -2.10 -8.65 8.24
N MET A 123 -2.91 -8.20 9.17
CA MET A 123 -3.84 -9.03 9.94
C MET A 123 -5.29 -8.71 9.59
N ASN A 124 -6.15 -9.72 9.64
CA ASN A 124 -7.59 -9.54 9.65
C ASN A 124 -8.06 -9.17 11.08
N ASP A 125 -9.26 -8.61 11.21
CA ASP A 125 -9.87 -8.28 12.52
C ASP A 125 -10.01 -9.49 13.45
N ASN A 126 -10.13 -10.70 12.89
CA ASN A 126 -10.23 -11.94 13.64
C ASN A 126 -8.87 -12.51 14.09
N GLY A 127 -7.77 -11.76 13.91
CA GLY A 127 -6.43 -12.17 14.30
C GLY A 127 -5.72 -13.13 13.34
N THR A 128 -6.34 -13.49 12.21
CA THR A 128 -5.66 -14.29 11.18
C THR A 128 -4.82 -13.42 10.24
N GLU A 129 -3.71 -13.95 9.75
CA GLU A 129 -2.85 -13.23 8.79
C GLU A 129 -3.48 -13.20 7.39
N GLN A 130 -3.40 -12.03 6.75
CA GLN A 130 -3.61 -11.90 5.32
C GLN A 130 -2.29 -12.23 4.60
N LEU A 131 -2.21 -13.37 3.93
CA LEU A 131 -1.00 -13.83 3.24
C LEU A 131 -0.70 -12.94 2.02
N LEU A 132 -0.16 -11.77 2.28
CA LEU A 132 0.08 -10.72 1.28
C LEU A 132 1.51 -10.61 0.75
N PRO A 133 2.58 -11.14 1.38
CA PRO A 133 3.84 -11.36 0.68
C PRO A 133 3.61 -12.29 -0.49
N LYS A 134 3.90 -11.83 -1.71
CA LYS A 134 3.58 -12.57 -2.91
C LYS A 134 4.77 -12.68 -3.86
N ARG A 135 4.71 -13.63 -4.80
CA ARG A 135 5.59 -13.70 -5.96
C ARG A 135 5.12 -12.73 -7.04
N ASN A 136 5.96 -12.49 -8.06
CA ASN A 136 5.52 -11.69 -9.21
C ASN A 136 4.26 -12.31 -9.85
N PRO A 137 3.28 -11.49 -10.25
CA PRO A 137 2.15 -11.98 -11.02
C PRO A 137 2.59 -12.63 -12.33
N THR A 138 2.09 -13.85 -12.58
CA THR A 138 2.22 -14.58 -13.85
C THR A 138 0.84 -15.06 -14.30
N ILE A 139 0.71 -15.53 -15.54
CA ILE A 139 -0.53 -16.15 -16.04
C ILE A 139 -0.92 -17.32 -15.14
N ARG A 140 0.05 -18.16 -14.76
CA ARG A 140 -0.15 -19.31 -13.86
C ARG A 140 -0.79 -18.88 -12.54
N TYR A 141 -0.27 -17.83 -11.90
CA TYR A 141 -0.72 -17.36 -10.61
C TYR A 141 -2.03 -16.54 -10.67
N THR A 142 -2.22 -15.75 -11.72
CA THR A 142 -3.35 -14.82 -11.80
C THR A 142 -4.59 -15.41 -12.48
N ILE A 143 -4.41 -16.31 -13.44
CA ILE A 143 -5.49 -16.92 -14.21
C ILE A 143 -5.63 -18.40 -13.89
N VAL A 144 -4.58 -19.20 -14.14
CA VAL A 144 -4.65 -20.68 -14.07
C VAL A 144 -4.98 -21.14 -12.64
N SER A 145 -4.45 -20.50 -11.61
CA SER A 145 -4.72 -20.81 -10.19
C SER A 145 -6.20 -20.71 -9.78
N LYS A 146 -7.05 -20.06 -10.59
CA LYS A 146 -8.50 -19.93 -10.33
C LYS A 146 -9.26 -21.22 -10.66
N PHE A 147 -8.71 -22.09 -11.49
CA PHE A 147 -9.33 -23.37 -11.86
C PHE A 147 -9.01 -24.45 -10.81
N LYS A 148 -10.03 -25.31 -10.50
CA LYS A 148 -9.93 -26.31 -9.42
C LYS A 148 -8.66 -27.17 -9.41
N PRO A 149 -8.20 -27.76 -10.56
CA PRO A 149 -6.99 -28.61 -10.57
C PRO A 149 -5.70 -27.87 -10.21
N PHE A 150 -5.66 -26.57 -10.38
CA PHE A 150 -4.47 -25.73 -10.31
C PHE A 150 -4.44 -24.81 -9.08
N LYS A 151 -5.27 -25.08 -8.06
CA LYS A 151 -5.34 -24.26 -6.83
C LYS A 151 -4.02 -24.23 -6.05
N HIS A 152 -3.15 -25.24 -6.23
CA HIS A 152 -1.82 -25.24 -5.59
C HIS A 152 -0.95 -24.06 -6.01
N TYR A 153 -1.10 -23.56 -7.24
CA TYR A 153 -0.41 -22.34 -7.69
C TYR A 153 -0.77 -21.09 -6.88
N ARG A 154 -1.97 -21.05 -6.30
CA ARG A 154 -2.33 -19.96 -5.41
C ARG A 154 -1.47 -19.97 -4.14
N LYS A 155 -1.24 -21.15 -3.56
CA LYS A 155 -0.40 -21.32 -2.37
C LYS A 155 1.05 -20.95 -2.63
N GLU A 156 1.57 -21.29 -3.81
CA GLU A 156 2.88 -20.85 -4.26
C GLU A 156 2.95 -19.33 -4.41
N TYR A 157 1.92 -18.74 -5.03
CA TYR A 157 1.84 -17.30 -5.26
C TYR A 157 1.82 -16.50 -3.96
N THR A 158 1.04 -16.94 -2.98
CA THR A 158 0.89 -16.28 -1.67
C THR A 158 1.98 -16.69 -0.68
N ARG A 159 2.92 -17.58 -1.07
CA ARG A 159 4.00 -18.06 -0.23
C ARG A 159 3.55 -18.69 1.09
N GLU A 160 2.29 -19.14 1.18
CA GLU A 160 1.70 -19.65 2.43
C GLU A 160 2.33 -20.96 2.93
N LEU A 161 3.15 -21.63 2.10
CA LEU A 161 3.92 -22.80 2.49
C LEU A 161 5.32 -22.45 3.00
N GLU A 162 5.70 -21.19 2.95
CA GLU A 162 7.00 -20.70 3.43
C GLU A 162 6.85 -20.12 4.84
N LYS A 163 7.85 -20.39 5.69
CA LYS A 163 7.91 -19.81 7.03
C LYS A 163 8.50 -18.41 6.94
N LEU A 164 7.65 -17.38 6.93
CA LEU A 164 8.06 -15.99 6.84
C LEU A 164 7.99 -15.31 8.22
N ASP A 165 8.80 -15.78 9.17
CA ASP A 165 8.86 -15.29 10.56
C ASP A 165 10.05 -14.34 10.84
N GLN A 166 10.87 -14.07 9.82
CA GLN A 166 12.00 -13.15 9.86
C GLN A 166 11.92 -12.15 8.70
N PRO A 167 12.61 -10.99 8.79
CA PRO A 167 12.71 -10.06 7.67
C PRO A 167 13.16 -10.79 6.40
N THR A 168 12.27 -10.84 5.41
CA THR A 168 12.46 -11.68 4.22
C THR A 168 12.28 -10.86 2.95
N GLU A 169 13.19 -11.04 1.98
CA GLU A 169 13.04 -10.44 0.65
C GLU A 169 11.84 -11.04 -0.07
N ILE A 170 10.99 -10.17 -0.62
CA ILE A 170 9.79 -10.56 -1.36
C ILE A 170 9.74 -9.91 -2.73
N ASP A 171 8.97 -10.51 -3.64
CA ASP A 171 8.81 -9.99 -4.99
C ASP A 171 7.81 -8.85 -5.07
N PHE A 172 6.77 -8.91 -4.25
CA PHE A 172 5.63 -8.03 -4.35
C PHE A 172 4.95 -7.88 -3.00
N CYS A 173 4.69 -6.63 -2.59
CA CYS A 173 3.82 -6.29 -1.48
C CYS A 173 2.56 -5.60 -1.99
N THR A 174 1.42 -5.92 -1.37
CA THR A 174 0.15 -5.28 -1.70
C THR A 174 0.13 -3.81 -1.30
N GLY A 175 -0.56 -3.01 -2.08
CA GLY A 175 -0.70 -1.56 -1.88
C GLY A 175 -1.45 -1.15 -0.60
N CYS A 176 -1.95 -2.10 0.21
CA CYS A 176 -2.72 -1.75 1.41
C CYS A 176 -1.88 -1.06 2.49
N PHE A 177 -0.62 -1.48 2.68
CA PHE A 177 0.32 -0.81 3.59
C PHE A 177 1.77 -1.15 3.24
N PHE A 178 2.58 -0.14 2.98
CA PHE A 178 4.04 -0.26 2.89
C PHE A 178 4.74 1.09 3.10
N ALA A 179 6.00 1.06 3.49
CA ALA A 179 6.88 2.22 3.44
C ALA A 179 7.84 2.13 2.26
N ILE A 180 8.18 3.27 1.67
CA ILE A 180 9.13 3.39 0.56
C ILE A 180 10.07 4.57 0.78
N ARG A 181 11.35 4.46 0.37
CA ARG A 181 12.23 5.63 0.31
C ARG A 181 11.62 6.68 -0.62
N THR A 182 11.32 7.86 -0.10
CA THR A 182 10.69 8.94 -0.88
C THR A 182 11.51 9.29 -2.13
N SER A 183 12.84 9.27 -2.04
CA SER A 183 13.72 9.51 -3.19
C SER A 183 13.56 8.48 -4.31
N VAL A 184 13.32 7.21 -3.95
CA VAL A 184 13.04 6.15 -4.94
C VAL A 184 11.65 6.33 -5.52
N PHE A 185 10.63 6.58 -4.68
CA PHE A 185 9.26 6.80 -5.14
C PHE A 185 9.15 7.98 -6.12
N LYS A 186 9.80 9.12 -5.79
CA LYS A 186 9.87 10.29 -6.69
C LYS A 186 10.58 9.98 -8.00
N ARG A 187 11.72 9.26 -7.97
CA ARG A 187 12.48 8.89 -9.18
C ARG A 187 11.68 8.00 -10.11
N LEU A 188 10.89 7.08 -9.56
CA LEU A 188 9.97 6.22 -10.32
C LEU A 188 8.71 6.96 -10.77
N LYS A 189 8.51 8.22 -10.36
CA LYS A 189 7.32 9.06 -10.61
C LYS A 189 6.05 8.48 -9.98
N GLY A 190 6.19 7.69 -8.90
CA GLY A 190 5.10 7.04 -8.19
C GLY A 190 4.56 5.81 -8.89
N PHE A 191 3.25 5.64 -8.80
CA PHE A 191 2.52 4.59 -9.51
C PHE A 191 2.33 4.94 -10.98
N ASP A 192 2.22 3.94 -11.83
CA ASP A 192 1.92 4.12 -13.24
C ASP A 192 0.43 4.48 -13.41
N ASP A 193 0.14 5.68 -13.89
CA ASP A 193 -1.23 6.23 -14.02
C ASP A 193 -2.13 5.47 -15.01
N ARG A 194 -1.60 4.54 -15.78
CA ARG A 194 -2.38 3.67 -16.66
C ARG A 194 -3.25 2.70 -15.89
N TYR A 195 -2.87 2.37 -14.64
CA TYR A 195 -3.66 1.52 -13.75
C TYR A 195 -4.63 2.37 -12.95
N PHE A 196 -5.93 2.18 -13.16
CA PHE A 196 -6.93 2.80 -12.30
C PHE A 196 -7.00 2.11 -10.94
N MET A 197 -6.95 0.78 -10.94
CA MET A 197 -7.00 -0.09 -9.77
C MET A 197 -6.52 -1.49 -10.16
N TYR A 198 -5.82 -2.16 -9.24
CA TYR A 198 -5.17 -3.46 -9.41
C TYR A 198 -3.91 -3.42 -10.28
N MET A 199 -2.91 -4.21 -9.91
CA MET A 199 -1.60 -4.35 -10.54
C MET A 199 -0.66 -3.14 -10.43
N GLU A 200 -1.11 -1.95 -10.02
CA GLU A 200 -0.27 -0.78 -9.80
C GLU A 200 0.80 -1.02 -8.73
N ASP A 201 0.43 -1.77 -7.69
CA ASP A 201 1.33 -2.17 -6.59
C ASP A 201 2.36 -3.21 -7.05
N ALA A 202 1.94 -4.21 -7.82
CA ALA A 202 2.84 -5.19 -8.43
C ALA A 202 3.79 -4.53 -9.44
N ASP A 203 3.31 -3.56 -10.20
CA ASP A 203 4.09 -2.79 -11.15
C ASP A 203 5.17 -1.96 -10.43
N LEU A 204 4.78 -1.21 -9.39
CA LEU A 204 5.70 -0.44 -8.56
C LEU A 204 6.76 -1.33 -7.91
N ALA A 205 6.33 -2.46 -7.33
CA ALA A 205 7.24 -3.43 -6.72
C ALA A 205 8.30 -3.92 -7.73
N ARG A 206 7.87 -4.25 -8.94
CA ARG A 206 8.77 -4.71 -9.99
C ARG A 206 9.73 -3.61 -10.46
N MET A 207 9.28 -2.35 -10.53
CA MET A 207 10.16 -1.20 -10.82
C MET A 207 11.19 -0.97 -9.70
N VAL A 208 10.79 -1.07 -8.42
CA VAL A 208 11.69 -0.94 -7.27
C VAL A 208 12.77 -2.02 -7.31
N ARG A 209 12.39 -3.27 -7.59
CA ARG A 209 13.29 -4.44 -7.61
C ARG A 209 14.34 -4.43 -8.71
N GLN A 210 14.25 -3.53 -9.68
CA GLN A 210 15.34 -3.37 -10.66
C GLN A 210 16.66 -2.90 -10.03
N LYS A 211 16.60 -2.24 -8.86
CA LYS A 211 17.80 -1.67 -8.19
C LYS A 211 17.84 -1.89 -6.69
N TYR A 212 16.72 -2.24 -6.05
CA TYR A 212 16.58 -2.31 -4.61
C TYR A 212 15.81 -3.58 -4.21
N LYS A 213 15.88 -3.89 -2.93
CA LYS A 213 15.10 -4.97 -2.31
C LYS A 213 13.79 -4.45 -1.73
N ILE A 214 12.81 -5.36 -1.68
CA ILE A 214 11.55 -5.21 -0.96
C ILE A 214 11.56 -6.22 0.17
N ILE A 215 11.23 -5.77 1.39
CA ILE A 215 11.27 -6.62 2.58
C ILE A 215 9.86 -6.79 3.15
N PHE A 216 9.50 -8.01 3.44
CA PHE A 216 8.45 -8.35 4.40
C PHE A 216 9.06 -8.36 5.80
N PHE A 217 8.47 -7.56 6.71
CA PHE A 217 8.97 -7.32 8.06
C PHE A 217 7.93 -7.80 9.08
N PRO A 218 7.94 -9.08 9.47
CA PRO A 218 6.91 -9.70 10.31
C PRO A 218 6.98 -9.33 11.79
N GLU A 219 8.00 -8.59 12.22
CA GLU A 219 8.17 -8.16 13.61
C GLU A 219 7.10 -7.17 14.09
N VAL A 220 6.46 -6.47 13.12
CA VAL A 220 5.33 -5.57 13.39
C VAL A 220 4.17 -5.89 12.47
N PHE A 221 2.97 -5.48 12.88
CA PHE A 221 1.77 -5.76 12.11
C PHE A 221 0.77 -4.59 12.13
N VAL A 222 -0.09 -4.56 11.11
CA VAL A 222 -1.27 -3.70 11.03
C VAL A 222 -2.52 -4.54 10.81
N TYR A 223 -3.66 -4.02 11.19
CA TYR A 223 -4.95 -4.60 10.85
C TYR A 223 -5.51 -3.96 9.60
N HIS A 224 -6.15 -4.76 8.75
CA HIS A 224 -6.77 -4.33 7.51
C HIS A 224 -8.20 -4.86 7.46
N LYS A 225 -9.17 -3.95 7.64
CA LYS A 225 -10.62 -4.25 7.63
C LYS A 225 -11.12 -4.42 6.20
N TRP A 226 -10.61 -5.38 5.51
CA TRP A 226 -10.84 -5.55 4.07
C TRP A 226 -12.31 -5.81 3.71
N HIS A 227 -13.01 -4.78 3.26
CA HIS A 227 -14.35 -4.88 2.69
C HIS A 227 -14.29 -5.27 1.21
N ARG A 228 -14.47 -6.57 0.90
CA ARG A 228 -14.38 -7.15 -0.47
C ARG A 228 -15.51 -6.74 -1.42
N GLU A 229 -16.09 -5.58 -1.30
CA GLU A 229 -17.25 -5.18 -2.11
C GLU A 229 -16.93 -4.97 -3.60
N ASN A 230 -15.73 -4.49 -3.90
CA ASN A 230 -15.35 -4.09 -5.26
C ASN A 230 -15.04 -5.25 -6.24
N VAL A 231 -14.79 -6.46 -5.74
CA VAL A 231 -14.44 -7.62 -6.59
C VAL A 231 -15.67 -8.35 -7.14
N LYS A 232 -16.86 -8.06 -6.62
CA LYS A 232 -18.10 -8.80 -6.93
C LYS A 232 -18.89 -8.23 -8.10
N ASN A 233 -18.55 -7.05 -8.61
CA ASN A 233 -19.29 -6.44 -9.71
C ASN A 233 -18.54 -6.55 -11.06
N ILE A 234 -19.29 -6.58 -12.16
CA ILE A 234 -18.77 -6.71 -13.53
C ILE A 234 -17.73 -5.61 -13.84
N LYS A 235 -17.95 -4.38 -13.37
CA LYS A 235 -17.04 -3.26 -13.59
C LYS A 235 -15.69 -3.51 -12.90
N GLY A 236 -15.67 -4.09 -11.70
CA GLY A 236 -14.46 -4.47 -10.99
C GLY A 236 -13.67 -5.56 -11.71
N ILE A 237 -14.38 -6.57 -12.24
CA ILE A 237 -13.77 -7.66 -13.04
C ILE A 237 -13.13 -7.11 -14.32
N LEU A 238 -13.82 -6.25 -15.05
CA LEU A 238 -13.30 -5.61 -16.27
C LEU A 238 -12.06 -4.73 -15.99
N ARG A 239 -12.08 -3.96 -14.89
CA ARG A 239 -10.92 -3.18 -14.44
C ARG A 239 -9.72 -4.09 -14.13
N TRP A 240 -9.95 -5.18 -13.39
CA TRP A 240 -8.90 -6.14 -13.08
C TRP A 240 -8.29 -6.77 -14.36
N PHE A 241 -9.11 -7.20 -15.33
CA PHE A 241 -8.64 -7.73 -16.61
C PHE A 241 -7.83 -6.68 -17.39
N ARG A 242 -8.31 -5.45 -17.48
CA ARG A 242 -7.60 -4.37 -18.17
C ARG A 242 -6.22 -4.13 -17.54
N SER A 243 -6.16 -4.01 -16.22
CA SER A 243 -4.91 -3.80 -15.49
C SER A 243 -3.95 -4.98 -15.64
N MET A 244 -4.47 -6.20 -15.61
CA MET A 244 -3.67 -7.41 -15.84
C MET A 244 -3.07 -7.44 -17.26
N ILE A 245 -3.85 -7.12 -18.28
CA ILE A 245 -3.34 -7.02 -19.66
C ILE A 245 -2.25 -5.95 -19.75
N GLN A 246 -2.47 -4.76 -19.19
CA GLN A 246 -1.48 -3.69 -19.16
C GLN A 246 -0.18 -4.12 -18.48
N TYR A 247 -0.27 -4.86 -17.37
CA TYR A 247 0.88 -5.38 -16.64
C TYR A 247 1.68 -6.36 -17.51
N PHE A 248 1.02 -7.34 -18.13
CA PHE A 248 1.70 -8.31 -18.98
C PHE A 248 2.24 -7.72 -20.29
N MET A 249 1.58 -6.71 -20.83
CA MET A 249 2.13 -5.95 -21.97
C MET A 249 3.41 -5.19 -21.61
N LYS A 250 3.51 -4.68 -20.38
CA LYS A 250 4.70 -3.97 -19.89
C LYS A 250 5.85 -4.91 -19.52
N TRP A 251 5.54 -6.03 -18.90
CA TRP A 251 6.54 -6.90 -18.24
C TRP A 251 6.74 -8.26 -18.90
N GLY A 252 6.01 -8.57 -19.94
CA GLY A 252 6.01 -9.86 -20.62
C GLY A 252 4.98 -10.83 -20.07
N TRP A 253 4.55 -11.77 -20.92
CA TRP A 253 3.55 -12.79 -20.64
C TRP A 253 4.22 -14.04 -20.02
N ALA A 254 4.68 -13.94 -18.76
CA ALA A 254 5.28 -15.05 -18.05
C ALA A 254 4.22 -16.06 -17.59
N PHE A 255 4.57 -17.36 -17.70
CA PHE A 255 3.76 -18.47 -17.19
C PHE A 255 4.20 -18.94 -15.80
#